data_d72f2f246e69423a285dfb1424eac325
#
_entry.id   d72f2f246e69423a285dfb1424eac325
#
_cell.length_a   1.000
_cell.length_b   1.000
_cell.length_c   1.000
_cell.angle_alpha   90.00
_cell.angle_beta   90.00
_cell.angle_gamma   90.00
#
_symmetry.space_group_name_H-M   'P 1'
#
loop_
_entity.id
_entity.type
_entity.pdbx_description
1 polymer ?
#
loop_
_entity_poly.entity_id
_entity_poly.type
_entity_poly.pdbx_seq_one_letter_code
_entity_poly.pdbx_strand_id
1 'polypeptide(L)'
;MTLKPFLCVHGHFYQPPREDPFTGEYRDEPSAAPFSNWNDRVTAECYAPNAAAGNFARLSFNLGGTLARWMDDCVHETYQQIVGAVYQHQRRYGVPNGVAQAVHHTILPLARGRDKRCQIRWGIASYVHRFGVQPDGIWLPEMAVDYETLEVVAEAGLAFVILSGEQVHGDLSRGAGPYRVRLPHGRSVAVFVRDRDLSNYFSFNMPAPEYARPLINEHLSRIDPGALTLIATDGETFGHHHKHGVRVLEALTTPAREDAYEVTTLARYLREYPPQTDVEIVENTAWSCAHDLGRWATGCHCTPGCGQWKGALRRALDNLSRDIDEIYAEMLRRRNLAPWGLRDDYIRVLLRQTNGPRFLAEYHLGHLTSTAQRQLLDLLEAQLYRQRMFVSCAFFFEDLERI
;
A
#
# COMPACT_ATOMS: atom_id res chain seq x y z
N MET A 1 27.92 -24.23 -3.48
CA MET A 1 27.70 -22.92 -4.10
C MET A 1 28.06 -21.88 -3.07
N THR A 2 28.82 -20.86 -3.44
CA THR A 2 29.11 -19.73 -2.53
C THR A 2 27.85 -18.95 -2.33
N LEU A 3 27.50 -18.62 -1.08
CA LEU A 3 26.33 -17.79 -0.75
C LEU A 3 26.53 -16.41 -1.37
N LYS A 4 25.53 -15.90 -2.08
CA LYS A 4 25.51 -14.55 -2.67
C LYS A 4 24.67 -13.60 -1.82
N PRO A 5 24.85 -12.28 -1.94
CA PRO A 5 23.88 -11.31 -1.42
C PRO A 5 22.56 -11.40 -2.21
N PHE A 6 21.51 -10.85 -1.64
CA PHE A 6 20.17 -10.84 -2.24
C PHE A 6 19.76 -9.44 -2.70
N LEU A 7 19.06 -9.39 -3.82
CA LEU A 7 18.37 -8.20 -4.30
C LEU A 7 16.85 -8.43 -4.22
N CYS A 8 16.15 -7.50 -3.60
CA CYS A 8 14.69 -7.36 -3.72
C CYS A 8 14.36 -6.00 -4.31
N VAL A 9 13.50 -5.98 -5.32
CA VAL A 9 12.86 -4.74 -5.81
C VAL A 9 11.42 -4.77 -5.36
N HIS A 10 10.98 -3.70 -4.67
CA HIS A 10 9.59 -3.51 -4.28
C HIS A 10 8.98 -2.31 -5.02
N GLY A 11 7.88 -2.56 -5.71
CA GLY A 11 7.09 -1.53 -6.39
C GLY A 11 5.79 -1.21 -5.62
N HIS A 12 5.63 0.05 -5.23
CA HIS A 12 4.38 0.56 -4.70
C HIS A 12 3.48 1.02 -5.84
N PHE A 13 2.46 0.22 -6.22
CA PHE A 13 1.52 0.55 -7.29
C PHE A 13 0.22 1.06 -6.68
N TYR A 14 -0.06 2.34 -6.91
CA TYR A 14 -1.24 2.98 -6.34
C TYR A 14 -1.73 4.13 -7.23
N GLN A 15 -3.05 4.22 -7.40
CA GLN A 15 -3.74 5.39 -7.92
C GLN A 15 -4.90 5.76 -7.00
N PRO A 16 -5.18 7.06 -6.79
CA PRO A 16 -6.32 7.51 -6.02
C PRO A 16 -7.64 7.09 -6.69
N PRO A 17 -8.77 7.11 -5.94
CA PRO A 17 -10.07 6.88 -6.54
C PRO A 17 -10.33 7.94 -7.63
N ARG A 18 -10.79 7.49 -8.80
CA ARG A 18 -11.10 8.35 -9.96
C ARG A 18 -12.56 8.24 -10.38
N GLU A 19 -13.30 7.32 -9.77
CA GLU A 19 -14.73 7.24 -9.95
C GLU A 19 -15.45 8.45 -9.30
N ASP A 20 -16.41 9.00 -10.03
CA ASP A 20 -17.34 9.97 -9.45
C ASP A 20 -18.09 9.32 -8.28
N PRO A 21 -18.10 9.93 -7.09
CA PRO A 21 -18.69 9.31 -5.89
C PRO A 21 -20.21 9.14 -5.96
N PHE A 22 -20.91 9.83 -6.84
CA PHE A 22 -22.36 9.78 -6.98
C PHE A 22 -22.81 8.83 -8.11
N THR A 23 -22.07 8.79 -9.21
CA THR A 23 -22.44 7.98 -10.38
C THR A 23 -21.64 6.68 -10.49
N GLY A 24 -20.45 6.63 -9.88
CA GLY A 24 -19.50 5.53 -10.02
C GLY A 24 -18.78 5.50 -11.37
N GLU A 25 -18.99 6.50 -12.22
CA GLU A 25 -18.40 6.57 -13.56
C GLU A 25 -16.97 7.12 -13.51
N TYR A 26 -16.11 6.62 -14.38
CA TYR A 26 -14.77 7.15 -14.60
C TYR A 26 -14.86 8.25 -15.67
N ARG A 27 -14.51 9.47 -15.30
CA ARG A 27 -14.58 10.64 -16.18
C ARG A 27 -13.31 10.80 -16.99
N ASP A 28 -13.43 11.47 -18.13
CA ASP A 28 -12.29 11.93 -18.91
C ASP A 28 -11.52 13.01 -18.16
N GLU A 29 -10.19 12.87 -18.16
CA GLU A 29 -9.24 13.80 -17.55
C GLU A 29 -8.39 14.44 -18.64
N PRO A 30 -8.65 15.69 -19.05
CA PRO A 30 -7.94 16.34 -20.17
C PRO A 30 -6.42 16.37 -20.03
N SER A 31 -5.91 16.40 -18.80
CA SER A 31 -4.47 16.35 -18.48
C SER A 31 -3.81 15.00 -18.82
N ALA A 32 -4.59 13.94 -19.01
CA ALA A 32 -4.10 12.61 -19.38
C ALA A 32 -4.00 12.40 -20.91
N ALA A 33 -4.45 13.37 -21.72
CA ALA A 33 -4.47 13.22 -23.19
C ALA A 33 -3.14 12.64 -23.73
N PRO A 34 -3.19 11.76 -24.75
CA PRO A 34 -4.34 11.33 -25.56
C PRO A 34 -5.19 10.21 -24.93
N PHE A 35 -4.96 9.83 -23.68
CA PHE A 35 -5.73 8.82 -22.96
C PHE A 35 -6.94 9.47 -22.27
N SER A 36 -7.98 8.66 -21.99
CA SER A 36 -9.19 9.16 -21.33
C SER A 36 -8.92 9.64 -19.91
N ASN A 37 -8.08 8.94 -19.15
CA ASN A 37 -7.73 9.30 -17.78
C ASN A 37 -6.31 8.84 -17.41
N TRP A 38 -5.82 9.23 -16.25
CA TRP A 38 -4.49 8.87 -15.78
C TRP A 38 -4.31 7.36 -15.57
N ASN A 39 -5.35 6.63 -15.18
CA ASN A 39 -5.24 5.18 -15.02
C ASN A 39 -5.00 4.49 -16.37
N ASP A 40 -5.69 4.90 -17.44
CA ASP A 40 -5.46 4.41 -18.80
C ASP A 40 -4.03 4.70 -19.26
N ARG A 41 -3.58 5.94 -19.05
CA ARG A 41 -2.23 6.36 -19.45
C ARG A 41 -1.15 5.56 -18.73
N VAL A 42 -1.23 5.47 -17.40
CA VAL A 42 -0.24 4.75 -16.60
C VAL A 42 -0.29 3.24 -16.88
N THR A 43 -1.47 2.71 -17.18
CA THR A 43 -1.60 1.30 -17.60
C THR A 43 -0.84 1.04 -18.89
N ALA A 44 -1.05 1.87 -19.92
CA ALA A 44 -0.36 1.71 -21.20
C ALA A 44 1.16 1.91 -21.09
N GLU A 45 1.62 2.79 -20.21
CA GLU A 45 3.03 3.14 -20.06
C GLU A 45 3.78 2.23 -19.07
N CYS A 46 3.10 1.67 -18.06
CA CYS A 46 3.72 0.96 -16.95
C CYS A 46 3.10 -0.41 -16.67
N TYR A 47 1.80 -0.49 -16.30
CA TYR A 47 1.25 -1.71 -15.74
C TYR A 47 1.15 -2.84 -16.76
N ALA A 48 0.59 -2.59 -17.94
CA ALA A 48 0.47 -3.59 -18.98
C ALA A 48 1.83 -4.06 -19.54
N PRO A 49 2.81 -3.18 -19.83
CA PRO A 49 4.14 -3.62 -20.24
C PRO A 49 4.86 -4.45 -19.17
N ASN A 50 4.77 -4.09 -17.88
CA ASN A 50 5.38 -4.87 -16.80
C ASN A 50 4.70 -6.24 -16.62
N ALA A 51 3.37 -6.30 -16.76
CA ALA A 51 2.62 -7.56 -16.71
C ALA A 51 3.03 -8.48 -17.87
N ALA A 52 3.07 -7.95 -19.10
CA ALA A 52 3.48 -8.69 -20.29
C ALA A 52 4.95 -9.19 -20.22
N ALA A 53 5.86 -8.40 -19.64
CA ALA A 53 7.25 -8.81 -19.40
C ALA A 53 7.41 -9.82 -18.24
N GLY A 54 6.32 -10.13 -17.51
CA GLY A 54 6.35 -11.02 -16.34
C GLY A 54 7.10 -10.45 -15.14
N ASN A 55 7.27 -9.13 -15.07
CA ASN A 55 8.00 -8.46 -13.99
C ASN A 55 7.30 -8.66 -12.64
N PHE A 56 5.96 -8.64 -12.59
CA PHE A 56 5.20 -8.87 -11.35
C PHE A 56 5.44 -10.24 -10.70
N ALA A 57 5.94 -11.23 -11.42
CA ALA A 57 6.30 -12.53 -10.84
C ALA A 57 7.68 -12.53 -10.13
N ARG A 58 8.49 -11.50 -10.34
CA ARG A 58 9.89 -11.43 -9.88
C ARG A 58 10.15 -10.33 -8.84
N LEU A 59 9.25 -9.36 -8.68
CA LEU A 59 9.36 -8.28 -7.68
C LEU A 59 8.45 -8.54 -6.48
N SER A 60 8.74 -7.90 -5.36
CA SER A 60 7.77 -7.68 -4.31
C SER A 60 6.91 -6.45 -4.67
N PHE A 61 5.62 -6.43 -4.38
CA PHE A 61 4.79 -5.28 -4.70
C PHE A 61 3.52 -5.20 -3.85
N ASN A 62 2.94 -4.01 -3.78
CA ASN A 62 1.56 -3.84 -3.39
C ASN A 62 0.76 -3.24 -4.55
N LEU A 63 -0.52 -3.57 -4.62
CA LEU A 63 -1.47 -3.03 -5.58
C LEU A 63 -2.63 -2.41 -4.83
N GLY A 64 -2.75 -1.08 -4.91
CA GLY A 64 -3.78 -0.32 -4.22
C GLY A 64 -5.19 -0.75 -4.60
N GLY A 65 -6.10 -0.76 -3.62
CA GLY A 65 -7.46 -1.25 -3.79
C GLY A 65 -8.27 -0.50 -4.85
N THR A 66 -8.09 0.80 -4.94
CA THR A 66 -8.74 1.66 -5.94
C THR A 66 -8.25 1.37 -7.34
N LEU A 67 -6.93 1.28 -7.52
CA LEU A 67 -6.32 0.92 -8.80
C LEU A 67 -6.73 -0.49 -9.24
N ALA A 68 -6.67 -1.46 -8.33
CA ALA A 68 -6.99 -2.84 -8.65
C ALA A 68 -8.46 -3.03 -9.06
N ARG A 69 -9.39 -2.31 -8.41
CA ARG A 69 -10.80 -2.31 -8.81
C ARG A 69 -10.98 -1.72 -10.21
N TRP A 70 -10.36 -0.58 -10.47
CA TRP A 70 -10.40 0.02 -11.79
C TRP A 70 -9.81 -0.90 -12.87
N MET A 71 -8.68 -1.58 -12.57
CA MET A 71 -8.09 -2.55 -13.50
C MET A 71 -9.01 -3.72 -13.80
N ASP A 72 -9.68 -4.26 -12.78
CA ASP A 72 -10.63 -5.35 -12.96
C ASP A 72 -11.83 -4.94 -13.82
N ASP A 73 -12.33 -3.73 -13.60
CA ASP A 73 -13.48 -3.19 -14.35
C ASP A 73 -13.10 -2.77 -15.80
N CYS A 74 -11.90 -2.21 -16.05
CA CYS A 74 -11.54 -1.53 -17.31
C CYS A 74 -10.45 -2.24 -18.13
N VAL A 75 -9.48 -2.93 -17.49
CA VAL A 75 -8.33 -3.56 -18.16
C VAL A 75 -8.07 -4.97 -17.60
N HIS A 76 -9.12 -5.76 -17.59
CA HIS A 76 -9.19 -7.06 -16.95
C HIS A 76 -8.04 -8.00 -17.30
N GLU A 77 -7.57 -8.02 -18.56
CA GLU A 77 -6.45 -8.87 -18.97
C GLU A 77 -5.16 -8.55 -18.21
N THR A 78 -4.79 -7.27 -18.14
CA THR A 78 -3.63 -6.82 -17.36
C THR A 78 -3.78 -7.16 -15.88
N TYR A 79 -4.99 -6.95 -15.34
CA TYR A 79 -5.29 -7.31 -13.95
C TYR A 79 -5.09 -8.80 -13.68
N GLN A 80 -5.61 -9.68 -14.56
CA GLN A 80 -5.46 -11.13 -14.42
C GLN A 80 -4.01 -11.60 -14.53
N GLN A 81 -3.19 -10.95 -15.36
CA GLN A 81 -1.75 -11.24 -15.43
C GLN A 81 -1.05 -10.91 -14.09
N ILE A 82 -1.39 -9.79 -13.45
CA ILE A 82 -0.84 -9.41 -12.15
C ILE A 82 -1.29 -10.39 -11.06
N VAL A 83 -2.58 -10.74 -11.02
CA VAL A 83 -3.12 -11.74 -10.07
C VAL A 83 -2.45 -13.10 -10.28
N GLY A 84 -2.31 -13.52 -11.54
CA GLY A 84 -1.62 -14.75 -11.90
C GLY A 84 -0.16 -14.80 -11.44
N ALA A 85 0.54 -13.68 -11.44
CA ALA A 85 1.92 -13.59 -10.97
C ALA A 85 2.05 -13.92 -9.47
N VAL A 86 1.14 -13.40 -8.63
CA VAL A 86 1.12 -13.73 -7.18
C VAL A 86 0.84 -15.21 -6.97
N TYR A 87 -0.14 -15.75 -7.70
CA TYR A 87 -0.48 -17.18 -7.61
C TYR A 87 0.68 -18.09 -8.03
N GLN A 88 1.38 -17.76 -9.13
CA GLN A 88 2.56 -18.50 -9.58
C GLN A 88 3.69 -18.45 -8.55
N HIS A 89 3.93 -17.28 -7.95
CA HIS A 89 4.96 -17.11 -6.92
C HIS A 89 4.61 -17.94 -5.67
N GLN A 90 3.34 -17.88 -5.20
CA GLN A 90 2.85 -18.69 -4.08
C GLN A 90 3.04 -20.19 -4.34
N ARG A 91 2.70 -20.66 -5.53
CA ARG A 91 2.89 -22.07 -5.90
C ARG A 91 4.36 -22.49 -5.95
N ARG A 92 5.25 -21.61 -6.40
CA ARG A 92 6.67 -21.90 -6.57
C ARG A 92 7.44 -21.84 -5.26
N TYR A 93 7.13 -20.87 -4.41
CA TYR A 93 7.92 -20.55 -3.22
C TYR A 93 7.17 -20.75 -1.90
N GLY A 94 5.89 -21.05 -1.93
CA GLY A 94 5.04 -21.26 -0.73
C GLY A 94 4.70 -19.98 0.03
N VAL A 95 5.00 -18.80 -0.52
CA VAL A 95 4.67 -17.47 0.01
C VAL A 95 4.28 -16.52 -1.11
N PRO A 96 3.42 -15.53 -0.89
CA PRO A 96 3.10 -14.52 -1.90
C PRO A 96 4.26 -13.53 -2.06
N ASN A 97 4.33 -12.87 -3.22
CA ASN A 97 5.22 -11.73 -3.43
C ASN A 97 4.50 -10.39 -3.37
N GLY A 98 3.18 -10.40 -3.41
CA GLY A 98 2.37 -9.23 -3.11
C GLY A 98 2.26 -8.99 -1.61
N VAL A 99 2.15 -7.73 -1.19
CA VAL A 99 1.85 -7.32 0.18
C VAL A 99 0.54 -6.53 0.23
N ALA A 100 -0.15 -6.52 1.37
CA ALA A 100 -1.36 -5.71 1.56
C ALA A 100 -1.04 -4.21 1.55
N GLN A 101 -2.07 -3.39 1.53
CA GLN A 101 -2.00 -1.94 1.71
C GLN A 101 -3.23 -1.48 2.50
N ALA A 102 -3.11 -0.42 3.30
CA ALA A 102 -4.27 0.24 3.90
C ALA A 102 -5.26 0.66 2.79
N VAL A 103 -6.53 0.30 2.93
CA VAL A 103 -7.49 0.28 1.80
C VAL A 103 -7.66 1.61 1.08
N HIS A 104 -7.63 2.73 1.79
CA HIS A 104 -7.81 4.07 1.23
C HIS A 104 -6.53 4.91 1.21
N HIS A 105 -5.38 4.31 1.39
CA HIS A 105 -4.09 5.04 1.41
C HIS A 105 -4.07 6.20 2.42
N THR A 106 -4.67 6.02 3.59
CA THR A 106 -4.72 7.00 4.67
C THR A 106 -3.42 7.00 5.45
N ILE A 107 -2.93 8.17 5.87
CA ILE A 107 -1.78 8.29 6.78
C ILE A 107 -2.19 7.74 8.14
N LEU A 108 -1.79 6.50 8.42
CA LEU A 108 -2.28 5.73 9.57
C LEU A 108 -1.96 6.40 10.91
N PRO A 109 -0.77 6.97 11.17
CA PRO A 109 -0.50 7.67 12.42
C PRO A 109 -1.45 8.84 12.72
N LEU A 110 -2.01 9.46 11.68
CA LEU A 110 -3.00 10.55 11.81
C LEU A 110 -4.45 10.06 11.97
N ALA A 111 -4.68 8.76 11.86
CA ALA A 111 -6.01 8.17 12.01
C ALA A 111 -6.27 7.75 13.47
N ARG A 112 -7.55 7.69 13.88
CA ARG A 112 -7.93 7.13 15.18
C ARG A 112 -7.69 5.62 15.20
N GLY A 113 -7.37 5.02 16.34
CA GLY A 113 -7.03 3.61 16.46
C GLY A 113 -8.07 2.66 15.84
N ARG A 114 -9.39 2.95 16.00
CA ARG A 114 -10.45 2.15 15.35
C ARG A 114 -10.44 2.28 13.82
N ASP A 115 -10.01 3.43 13.28
CA ASP A 115 -9.94 3.66 11.85
C ASP A 115 -8.66 3.02 11.26
N LYS A 116 -7.53 3.08 11.99
CA LYS A 116 -6.31 2.29 11.67
C LYS A 116 -6.67 0.80 11.50
N ARG A 117 -7.40 0.22 12.47
CA ARG A 117 -7.86 -1.18 12.40
C ARG A 117 -8.73 -1.44 11.18
N CYS A 118 -9.69 -0.58 10.90
CA CYS A 118 -10.57 -0.73 9.74
C CYS A 118 -9.79 -0.64 8.42
N GLN A 119 -8.90 0.35 8.27
CA GLN A 119 -8.05 0.53 7.08
C GLN A 119 -7.19 -0.71 6.79
N ILE A 120 -6.56 -1.28 7.82
CA ILE A 120 -5.70 -2.46 7.70
C ILE A 120 -6.56 -3.71 7.42
N ARG A 121 -7.65 -3.95 8.17
CA ARG A 121 -8.55 -5.09 7.95
C ARG A 121 -9.18 -5.09 6.55
N TRP A 122 -9.64 -3.93 6.09
CA TRP A 122 -10.18 -3.79 4.74
C TRP A 122 -9.12 -3.96 3.66
N GLY A 123 -7.89 -3.49 3.92
CA GLY A 123 -6.75 -3.73 3.05
C GLY A 123 -6.42 -5.21 2.88
N ILE A 124 -6.38 -5.96 4.00
CA ILE A 124 -6.17 -7.42 3.99
C ILE A 124 -7.33 -8.12 3.28
N ALA A 125 -8.58 -7.79 3.63
CA ALA A 125 -9.75 -8.40 2.99
C ALA A 125 -9.76 -8.17 1.47
N SER A 126 -9.41 -6.96 1.05
CA SER A 126 -9.27 -6.57 -0.34
C SER A 126 -8.15 -7.33 -1.05
N TYR A 127 -7.02 -7.56 -0.37
CA TYR A 127 -5.91 -8.37 -0.88
C TYR A 127 -6.31 -9.84 -1.04
N VAL A 128 -6.89 -10.43 0.00
CA VAL A 128 -7.34 -11.84 -0.01
C VAL A 128 -8.39 -12.08 -1.09
N HIS A 129 -9.33 -11.14 -1.26
CA HIS A 129 -10.35 -11.24 -2.30
C HIS A 129 -9.75 -11.32 -3.71
N ARG A 130 -8.66 -10.57 -3.98
CA ARG A 130 -8.02 -10.54 -5.29
C ARG A 130 -7.08 -11.70 -5.53
N PHE A 131 -6.22 -11.98 -4.56
CA PHE A 131 -5.10 -12.90 -4.74
C PHE A 131 -5.37 -14.30 -4.17
N GLY A 132 -6.48 -14.51 -3.45
CA GLY A 132 -6.86 -15.81 -2.89
C GLY A 132 -5.94 -16.34 -1.78
N VAL A 133 -4.98 -15.54 -1.32
CA VAL A 133 -3.99 -15.92 -0.30
C VAL A 133 -3.87 -14.83 0.76
N GLN A 134 -3.42 -15.19 1.97
CA GLN A 134 -3.13 -14.20 3.02
C GLN A 134 -1.83 -13.45 2.71
N PRO A 135 -1.77 -12.14 2.95
CA PRO A 135 -0.53 -11.38 2.84
C PRO A 135 0.36 -11.62 4.07
N ASP A 136 1.66 -11.72 3.87
CA ASP A 136 2.63 -11.78 4.97
C ASP A 136 2.99 -10.37 5.49
N GLY A 137 2.89 -9.34 4.67
CA GLY A 137 3.25 -7.98 5.02
C GLY A 137 2.29 -6.93 4.51
N ILE A 138 2.55 -5.68 4.88
CA ILE A 138 1.75 -4.52 4.46
C ILE A 138 2.64 -3.34 4.11
N TRP A 139 2.28 -2.64 3.03
CA TRP A 139 2.76 -1.32 2.72
C TRP A 139 1.98 -0.29 3.55
N LEU A 140 2.66 0.47 4.38
CA LEU A 140 2.09 1.61 5.08
C LEU A 140 2.05 2.80 4.12
N PRO A 141 0.90 3.47 3.92
CA PRO A 141 0.82 4.65 3.07
C PRO A 141 1.90 5.68 3.42
N GLU A 142 2.68 6.08 2.42
CA GLU A 142 3.84 6.98 2.58
C GLU A 142 4.93 6.45 3.53
N MET A 143 4.98 5.15 3.80
CA MET A 143 5.76 4.54 4.89
C MET A 143 5.52 5.21 6.25
N ALA A 144 4.39 5.92 6.42
CA ALA A 144 4.07 6.63 7.65
C ALA A 144 3.85 5.66 8.81
N VAL A 145 4.57 5.85 9.92
CA VAL A 145 4.66 4.89 11.00
C VAL A 145 4.55 5.53 12.38
N ASP A 146 3.85 4.85 13.29
CA ASP A 146 3.88 5.00 14.75
C ASP A 146 3.73 3.62 15.41
N TYR A 147 4.02 3.50 16.70
CA TYR A 147 3.89 2.22 17.41
C TYR A 147 2.46 1.70 17.43
N GLU A 148 1.44 2.56 17.57
CA GLU A 148 0.03 2.13 17.52
C GLU A 148 -0.31 1.48 16.16
N THR A 149 0.22 1.99 15.06
CA THR A 149 0.05 1.35 13.74
C THR A 149 0.71 -0.02 13.69
N LEU A 150 1.94 -0.15 14.21
CA LEU A 150 2.62 -1.46 14.24
C LEU A 150 1.91 -2.47 15.15
N GLU A 151 1.31 -2.01 16.26
CA GLU A 151 0.47 -2.88 17.10
C GLU A 151 -0.74 -3.42 16.33
N VAL A 152 -1.42 -2.56 15.57
CA VAL A 152 -2.56 -2.97 14.71
C VAL A 152 -2.11 -3.91 13.60
N VAL A 153 -0.93 -3.70 13.01
CA VAL A 153 -0.32 -4.60 12.01
C VAL A 153 -0.08 -5.98 12.62
N ALA A 154 0.52 -6.03 13.83
CA ALA A 154 0.75 -7.29 14.54
C ALA A 154 -0.56 -7.99 14.97
N GLU A 155 -1.55 -7.22 15.44
CA GLU A 155 -2.89 -7.73 15.79
C GLU A 155 -3.62 -8.35 14.59
N ALA A 156 -3.36 -7.80 13.40
CA ALA A 156 -3.92 -8.31 12.15
C ALA A 156 -3.20 -9.56 11.61
N GLY A 157 -2.15 -10.03 12.29
CA GLY A 157 -1.38 -11.21 11.90
C GLY A 157 -0.37 -10.97 10.78
N LEU A 158 -0.03 -9.72 10.48
CA LEU A 158 0.96 -9.37 9.47
C LEU A 158 2.37 -9.41 10.08
N ALA A 159 3.30 -9.99 9.36
CA ALA A 159 4.65 -10.26 9.84
C ALA A 159 5.62 -9.09 9.63
N PHE A 160 5.43 -8.27 8.58
CA PHE A 160 6.40 -7.22 8.26
C PHE A 160 5.80 -5.96 7.64
N VAL A 161 6.58 -4.88 7.74
CA VAL A 161 6.41 -3.60 7.04
C VAL A 161 7.72 -3.19 6.36
N ILE A 162 7.65 -2.17 5.49
CA ILE A 162 8.80 -1.57 4.81
C ILE A 162 8.93 -0.13 5.27
N LEU A 163 10.14 0.28 5.68
CA LEU A 163 10.46 1.64 6.11
C LEU A 163 11.71 2.16 5.39
N SER A 164 12.00 3.44 5.54
CA SER A 164 13.24 4.07 5.10
C SER A 164 14.23 4.19 6.29
N GLY A 165 15.53 4.28 6.02
CA GLY A 165 16.55 4.24 7.06
C GLY A 165 16.41 5.33 8.12
N GLU A 166 15.97 6.53 7.74
CA GLU A 166 15.71 7.65 8.63
C GLU A 166 14.55 7.44 9.61
N GLN A 167 13.73 6.42 9.39
CA GLN A 167 12.60 6.06 10.24
C GLN A 167 12.93 5.01 11.29
N VAL A 168 14.20 4.57 11.36
CA VAL A 168 14.62 3.45 12.21
C VAL A 168 15.89 3.83 12.98
N HIS A 169 15.88 3.59 14.30
CA HIS A 169 17.03 3.68 15.16
C HIS A 169 17.56 2.29 15.53
N GLY A 170 18.85 2.08 15.42
CA GLY A 170 19.51 0.84 15.79
C GLY A 170 20.67 0.49 14.88
N ASP A 171 21.18 -0.73 15.02
CA ASP A 171 22.24 -1.24 14.18
C ASP A 171 21.66 -1.76 12.85
N LEU A 172 21.87 -1.00 11.79
CA LEU A 172 21.44 -1.32 10.41
C LEU A 172 22.56 -1.96 9.57
N SER A 173 23.61 -2.47 10.18
CA SER A 173 24.78 -3.06 9.49
C SER A 173 24.44 -4.28 8.62
N ARG A 174 23.25 -4.90 8.81
CA ARG A 174 22.76 -6.02 8.01
C ARG A 174 21.98 -5.61 6.75
N GLY A 175 22.21 -4.42 6.23
CA GLY A 175 21.56 -3.91 5.03
C GLY A 175 20.04 -3.71 5.22
N ALA A 176 19.24 -4.29 4.33
CA ALA A 176 17.78 -4.15 4.42
C ALA A 176 17.12 -4.92 5.59
N GLY A 177 17.86 -5.68 6.37
CA GLY A 177 17.33 -6.50 7.47
C GLY A 177 16.91 -7.90 7.02
N PRO A 178 15.82 -8.51 7.57
CA PRO A 178 14.79 -7.89 8.42
C PRO A 178 15.27 -7.60 9.83
N TYR A 179 14.78 -6.52 10.40
CA TYR A 179 14.97 -6.10 11.77
C TYR A 179 13.70 -6.34 12.59
N ARG A 180 13.81 -6.48 13.92
CA ARG A 180 12.64 -6.71 14.77
C ARG A 180 12.31 -5.47 15.58
N VAL A 181 11.08 -4.98 15.48
CA VAL A 181 10.51 -3.99 16.39
C VAL A 181 9.70 -4.73 17.45
N ARG A 182 10.08 -4.59 18.72
CA ARG A 182 9.34 -5.16 19.86
C ARG A 182 8.13 -4.30 20.17
N LEU A 183 7.01 -4.94 20.43
CA LEU A 183 5.73 -4.33 20.75
C LEU A 183 5.22 -4.83 22.09
N PRO A 184 4.25 -4.14 22.71
CA PRO A 184 3.61 -4.61 23.93
C PRO A 184 3.05 -6.04 23.81
N HIS A 185 2.86 -6.68 24.97
CA HIS A 185 2.32 -8.03 25.08
C HIS A 185 3.14 -9.12 24.36
N GLY A 186 4.45 -8.93 24.24
CA GLY A 186 5.36 -9.90 23.62
C GLY A 186 5.23 -10.02 22.10
N ARG A 187 4.49 -9.12 21.46
CA ARG A 187 4.37 -9.08 20.00
C ARG A 187 5.61 -8.42 19.37
N SER A 188 5.76 -8.62 18.07
CA SER A 188 6.78 -7.95 17.28
C SER A 188 6.37 -7.90 15.81
N VAL A 189 6.94 -6.95 15.08
CA VAL A 189 6.81 -6.84 13.62
C VAL A 189 8.23 -6.78 13.03
N ALA A 190 8.45 -7.46 11.94
CA ALA A 190 9.69 -7.32 11.18
C ALA A 190 9.65 -6.04 10.34
N VAL A 191 10.78 -5.34 10.28
CA VAL A 191 10.96 -4.14 9.46
C VAL A 191 12.03 -4.43 8.42
N PHE A 192 11.67 -4.25 7.16
CA PHE A 192 12.63 -4.14 6.07
C PHE A 192 12.96 -2.67 5.84
N VAL A 193 14.24 -2.36 5.70
CA VAL A 193 14.72 -1.00 5.48
C VAL A 193 15.19 -0.87 4.04
N ARG A 194 14.58 0.05 3.27
CA ARG A 194 15.03 0.28 1.89
C ARG A 194 16.41 0.90 1.87
N ASP A 195 17.23 0.52 0.90
CA ASP A 195 18.41 1.28 0.51
C ASP A 195 17.93 2.60 -0.11
N ARG A 196 18.04 3.68 0.65
CA ARG A 196 17.51 4.99 0.28
C ARG A 196 18.21 5.55 -0.95
N ASP A 197 19.54 5.49 -0.98
CA ASP A 197 20.33 6.12 -2.04
C ASP A 197 20.13 5.38 -3.36
N LEU A 198 20.14 4.06 -3.32
CA LEU A 198 19.89 3.23 -4.48
C LEU A 198 18.44 3.35 -4.96
N SER A 199 17.46 3.36 -4.04
CA SER A 199 16.05 3.57 -4.38
C SER A 199 15.83 4.94 -5.04
N ASN A 200 16.40 6.01 -4.48
CA ASN A 200 16.32 7.35 -5.05
C ASN A 200 17.04 7.46 -6.40
N TYR A 201 18.19 6.77 -6.56
CA TYR A 201 18.88 6.72 -7.84
C TYR A 201 17.99 6.14 -8.94
N PHE A 202 17.35 4.99 -8.70
CA PHE A 202 16.41 4.40 -9.65
C PHE A 202 15.14 5.24 -9.84
N SER A 203 14.68 5.95 -8.81
CA SER A 203 13.48 6.80 -8.91
C SER A 203 13.71 8.05 -9.77
N PHE A 204 14.88 8.68 -9.66
CA PHE A 204 15.11 10.01 -10.24
C PHE A 204 16.18 10.05 -11.35
N ASN A 205 17.09 9.07 -11.36
CA ASN A 205 18.25 9.01 -12.27
C ASN A 205 18.39 7.63 -12.92
N MET A 206 17.29 6.96 -13.24
CA MET A 206 17.28 5.59 -13.74
C MET A 206 18.27 5.40 -14.91
N PRO A 207 19.22 4.46 -14.81
CA PRO A 207 20.17 4.18 -15.86
C PRO A 207 19.48 3.54 -17.07
N ALA A 208 20.12 3.62 -18.25
CA ALA A 208 19.67 2.83 -19.39
C ALA A 208 19.74 1.32 -19.08
N PRO A 209 18.87 0.48 -19.68
CA PRO A 209 18.72 -0.94 -19.31
C PRO A 209 20.03 -1.73 -19.35
N GLU A 210 20.92 -1.43 -20.30
CA GLU A 210 22.22 -2.09 -20.45
C GLU A 210 23.19 -1.80 -19.31
N TYR A 211 23.03 -0.69 -18.59
CA TYR A 211 23.87 -0.31 -17.45
C TYR A 211 23.28 -0.72 -16.09
N ALA A 212 21.99 -1.02 -16.03
CA ALA A 212 21.31 -1.31 -14.75
C ALA A 212 21.88 -2.55 -14.05
N ARG A 213 22.03 -3.66 -14.78
CA ARG A 213 22.58 -4.91 -14.24
C ARG A 213 24.07 -4.79 -13.85
N PRO A 214 24.98 -4.24 -14.70
CA PRO A 214 26.37 -3.99 -14.30
C PRO A 214 26.49 -3.14 -13.04
N LEU A 215 25.73 -2.07 -12.91
CA LEU A 215 25.70 -1.19 -11.74
C LEU A 215 25.35 -1.97 -10.46
N ILE A 216 24.27 -2.76 -10.52
CA ILE A 216 23.83 -3.55 -9.36
C ILE A 216 24.81 -4.67 -9.05
N ASN A 217 25.40 -5.32 -10.04
CA ASN A 217 26.46 -6.32 -9.81
C ASN A 217 27.68 -5.72 -9.12
N GLU A 218 28.12 -4.52 -9.53
CA GLU A 218 29.22 -3.81 -8.86
C GLU A 218 28.85 -3.45 -7.41
N HIS A 219 27.66 -2.89 -7.20
CA HIS A 219 27.20 -2.54 -5.86
C HIS A 219 27.14 -3.77 -4.94
N LEU A 220 26.48 -4.84 -5.38
CA LEU A 220 26.26 -6.04 -4.57
C LEU A 220 27.50 -6.93 -4.42
N SER A 221 28.50 -6.78 -5.27
CA SER A 221 29.80 -7.47 -5.08
C SER A 221 30.53 -7.07 -3.79
N ARG A 222 30.15 -5.95 -3.20
CA ARG A 222 30.72 -5.39 -1.96
C ARG A 222 29.85 -5.65 -0.73
N ILE A 223 28.70 -6.28 -0.92
CA ILE A 223 27.73 -6.60 0.14
C ILE A 223 28.00 -8.03 0.66
N ASP A 224 27.86 -8.21 1.97
CA ASP A 224 28.09 -9.50 2.62
C ASP A 224 27.19 -10.60 2.04
N PRO A 225 27.73 -11.80 1.86
CA PRO A 225 26.93 -12.95 1.44
C PRO A 225 25.75 -13.21 2.36
N GLY A 226 24.58 -13.39 1.78
CA GLY A 226 23.34 -13.61 2.52
C GLY A 226 22.63 -12.31 2.96
N ALA A 227 23.25 -11.14 2.89
CA ALA A 227 22.59 -9.87 3.20
C ALA A 227 21.64 -9.46 2.07
N LEU A 228 20.60 -8.69 2.43
CA LEU A 228 19.57 -8.20 1.52
C LEU A 228 19.82 -6.72 1.20
N THR A 229 19.74 -6.40 -0.09
CA THR A 229 19.58 -5.02 -0.58
C THR A 229 18.13 -4.86 -1.09
N LEU A 230 17.44 -3.83 -0.63
CA LEU A 230 16.06 -3.52 -0.97
C LEU A 230 15.95 -2.19 -1.71
N ILE A 231 15.60 -2.25 -3.00
CA ILE A 231 15.14 -1.08 -3.76
C ILE A 231 13.63 -1.01 -3.57
N ALA A 232 13.12 0.07 -2.96
CA ALA A 232 11.68 0.31 -2.81
C ALA A 232 11.32 1.71 -3.27
N THR A 233 10.41 1.78 -4.26
CA THR A 233 9.98 3.02 -4.92
C THR A 233 8.54 2.90 -5.42
N ASP A 234 7.98 4.03 -5.88
CA ASP A 234 6.73 3.99 -6.62
C ASP A 234 6.88 3.06 -7.83
N GLY A 235 5.91 2.18 -8.03
CA GLY A 235 5.95 1.20 -9.11
C GLY A 235 5.87 1.85 -10.50
N GLU A 236 5.22 3.01 -10.57
CA GLU A 236 5.08 3.83 -11.78
C GLU A 236 6.42 4.39 -12.29
N THR A 237 7.45 4.38 -11.45
CA THR A 237 8.85 4.62 -11.83
C THR A 237 9.27 3.74 -13.01
N PHE A 238 8.82 2.48 -13.02
CA PHE A 238 9.21 1.48 -14.01
C PHE A 238 8.28 1.47 -15.25
N GLY A 239 8.20 2.57 -15.96
CA GLY A 239 7.48 2.69 -17.23
C GLY A 239 6.81 4.04 -17.45
N HIS A 240 6.14 4.60 -16.42
CA HIS A 240 5.50 5.90 -16.54
C HIS A 240 6.51 7.05 -16.36
N HIS A 241 7.22 7.09 -15.25
CA HIS A 241 8.22 8.14 -15.00
C HIS A 241 9.46 7.98 -15.90
N HIS A 242 9.91 6.74 -16.11
CA HIS A 242 11.00 6.41 -17.00
C HIS A 242 10.53 5.40 -18.06
N LYS A 243 10.41 5.83 -19.32
CA LYS A 243 9.85 5.00 -20.42
C LYS A 243 10.60 3.67 -20.65
N HIS A 244 11.89 3.61 -20.35
CA HIS A 244 12.69 2.40 -20.42
C HIS A 244 12.67 1.56 -19.14
N GLY A 245 11.96 2.01 -18.09
CA GLY A 245 11.94 1.42 -16.77
C GLY A 245 11.47 -0.05 -16.74
N VAL A 246 10.55 -0.45 -17.61
CA VAL A 246 10.13 -1.85 -17.76
C VAL A 246 11.31 -2.76 -18.05
N ARG A 247 12.19 -2.36 -19.00
CA ARG A 247 13.39 -3.13 -19.37
C ARG A 247 14.46 -3.10 -18.28
N VAL A 248 14.56 -1.98 -17.53
CA VAL A 248 15.44 -1.89 -16.37
C VAL A 248 15.00 -2.86 -15.30
N LEU A 249 13.71 -2.89 -14.96
CA LEU A 249 13.17 -3.82 -13.96
C LEU A 249 13.38 -5.28 -14.39
N GLU A 250 13.14 -5.59 -15.66
CA GLU A 250 13.41 -6.91 -16.22
C GLU A 250 14.90 -7.28 -16.11
N ALA A 251 15.81 -6.36 -16.45
CA ALA A 251 17.24 -6.57 -16.34
C ALA A 251 17.70 -6.84 -14.89
N LEU A 252 17.13 -6.15 -13.91
CA LEU A 252 17.46 -6.32 -12.48
C LEU A 252 16.93 -7.63 -11.90
N THR A 253 15.72 -8.05 -12.31
CA THR A 253 14.98 -9.12 -11.65
C THR A 253 14.99 -10.45 -12.39
N THR A 254 15.44 -10.51 -13.65
CA THR A 254 15.65 -11.76 -14.36
C THR A 254 16.98 -12.37 -13.96
N PRO A 255 17.03 -13.54 -13.26
CA PRO A 255 18.28 -14.12 -12.80
C PRO A 255 19.20 -14.47 -13.97
N ALA A 256 20.49 -14.16 -13.84
CA ALA A 256 21.53 -14.60 -14.72
C ALA A 256 22.62 -15.35 -13.93
N ARG A 257 23.30 -16.29 -14.57
CA ARG A 257 24.27 -17.16 -13.89
C ARG A 257 25.50 -16.39 -13.38
N GLU A 258 25.86 -15.36 -14.11
CA GLU A 258 26.98 -14.45 -13.83
C GLU A 258 26.69 -13.40 -12.77
N ASP A 259 25.43 -13.22 -12.35
CA ASP A 259 25.08 -12.20 -11.36
C ASP A 259 25.82 -12.39 -10.04
N ALA A 260 26.28 -11.29 -9.44
CA ALA A 260 26.87 -11.27 -8.11
C ALA A 260 25.83 -11.46 -6.99
N TYR A 261 24.53 -11.52 -7.31
CA TYR A 261 23.42 -11.58 -6.38
C TYR A 261 22.37 -12.63 -6.77
N GLU A 262 21.46 -12.88 -5.84
CA GLU A 262 20.23 -13.65 -6.08
C GLU A 262 19.01 -12.76 -5.93
N VAL A 263 18.03 -12.91 -6.82
CA VAL A 263 16.75 -12.18 -6.74
C VAL A 263 15.81 -12.87 -5.76
N THR A 264 15.24 -12.11 -4.85
CA THR A 264 14.27 -12.60 -3.85
C THR A 264 13.08 -11.65 -3.70
N THR A 265 12.12 -12.05 -2.87
CA THR A 265 10.98 -11.21 -2.42
C THR A 265 10.96 -11.15 -0.91
N LEU A 266 10.33 -10.14 -0.33
CA LEU A 266 10.39 -9.88 1.11
C LEU A 266 9.86 -11.05 1.95
N ALA A 267 8.71 -11.60 1.59
CA ALA A 267 8.14 -12.75 2.31
C ALA A 267 9.01 -14.00 2.20
N ARG A 268 9.60 -14.25 1.02
CA ARG A 268 10.53 -15.37 0.83
C ARG A 268 11.79 -15.19 1.67
N TYR A 269 12.38 -13.99 1.66
CA TYR A 269 13.59 -13.70 2.43
C TYR A 269 13.31 -13.79 3.94
N LEU A 270 12.21 -13.23 4.43
CA LEU A 270 11.83 -13.29 5.86
C LEU A 270 11.72 -14.72 6.38
N ARG A 271 11.17 -15.63 5.57
CA ARG A 271 11.03 -17.04 5.96
C ARG A 271 12.39 -17.75 6.09
N GLU A 272 13.33 -17.40 5.22
CA GLU A 272 14.67 -18.01 5.21
C GLU A 272 15.61 -17.35 6.22
N TYR A 273 15.43 -16.05 6.45
CA TYR A 273 16.27 -15.20 7.32
C TYR A 273 15.41 -14.41 8.31
N PRO A 274 14.96 -15.02 9.42
CA PRO A 274 14.15 -14.32 10.42
C PRO A 274 14.99 -13.23 11.12
N PRO A 275 14.33 -12.17 11.68
CA PRO A 275 15.00 -11.03 12.28
C PRO A 275 15.83 -11.44 13.50
N GLN A 276 17.10 -11.03 13.53
CA GLN A 276 18.07 -11.31 14.60
C GLN A 276 18.39 -10.05 15.44
N THR A 277 18.23 -8.86 14.87
CA THR A 277 18.59 -7.58 15.47
C THR A 277 17.32 -6.79 15.82
N ASP A 278 17.25 -6.29 17.04
CA ASP A 278 16.17 -5.42 17.49
C ASP A 278 16.48 -3.97 17.09
N VAL A 279 15.43 -3.24 16.69
CA VAL A 279 15.49 -1.82 16.35
C VAL A 279 14.27 -1.10 16.92
N GLU A 280 14.34 0.23 16.96
CA GLU A 280 13.24 1.11 17.33
C GLU A 280 12.82 1.96 16.13
N ILE A 281 11.55 2.35 16.05
CA ILE A 281 11.08 3.27 15.01
C ILE A 281 11.15 4.73 15.50
N VAL A 282 11.31 5.63 14.55
CA VAL A 282 11.07 7.07 14.77
C VAL A 282 9.60 7.33 14.46
N GLU A 283 8.82 7.54 15.52
CA GLU A 283 7.37 7.71 15.39
C GLU A 283 6.98 8.97 14.61
N ASN A 284 5.83 8.92 13.98
CA ASN A 284 5.24 10.03 13.22
C ASN A 284 6.14 10.52 12.08
N THR A 285 6.88 9.61 11.46
CA THR A 285 7.73 9.89 10.30
C THR A 285 7.18 9.24 9.04
N ALA A 286 7.64 9.71 7.88
CA ALA A 286 7.26 9.21 6.55
C ALA A 286 8.43 9.36 5.57
N TRP A 287 8.49 8.53 4.53
CA TRP A 287 9.59 8.55 3.56
C TRP A 287 9.67 9.81 2.70
N SER A 288 8.54 10.52 2.53
CA SER A 288 8.40 11.67 1.63
C SER A 288 8.22 13.00 2.33
N CYS A 289 8.36 13.04 3.67
CA CYS A 289 8.28 14.27 4.45
C CYS A 289 9.33 14.30 5.57
N ALA A 290 10.24 15.27 5.51
CA ALA A 290 11.26 15.49 6.54
C ALA A 290 10.75 16.31 7.76
N HIS A 291 9.47 16.65 7.80
CA HIS A 291 8.83 17.44 8.85
C HIS A 291 7.76 16.59 9.56
N ASP A 292 8.16 15.42 10.02
CA ASP A 292 7.26 14.42 10.60
C ASP A 292 6.12 14.08 9.61
N LEU A 293 4.87 14.29 10.00
CA LEU A 293 3.70 14.11 9.13
C LEU A 293 3.09 15.45 8.68
N GLY A 294 3.86 16.53 8.75
CA GLY A 294 3.42 17.90 8.45
C GLY A 294 2.76 18.05 7.07
N ARG A 295 3.26 17.32 6.05
CA ARG A 295 2.69 17.32 4.70
C ARG A 295 1.17 17.05 4.71
N TRP A 296 0.70 16.16 5.57
CA TRP A 296 -0.70 15.72 5.64
C TRP A 296 -1.46 16.29 6.83
N ALA A 297 -0.77 16.81 7.85
CA ALA A 297 -1.40 17.30 9.07
C ALA A 297 -1.67 18.81 9.03
N THR A 298 -0.64 19.61 8.73
CA THR A 298 -0.69 21.07 8.88
C THR A 298 -0.18 21.84 7.66
N GLY A 299 0.49 21.15 6.73
CA GLY A 299 1.32 21.72 5.68
C GLY A 299 2.79 21.84 6.12
N CYS A 300 3.69 21.76 5.16
CA CYS A 300 5.15 21.91 5.36
C CYS A 300 5.83 22.41 4.08
N HIS A 301 7.12 22.67 4.17
CA HIS A 301 7.93 23.16 3.04
C HIS A 301 8.43 22.06 2.08
N CYS A 302 7.99 20.80 2.25
CA CYS A 302 8.33 19.72 1.31
C CYS A 302 7.69 19.89 -0.08
N THR A 303 6.64 20.71 -0.19
CA THR A 303 6.00 21.08 -1.46
C THR A 303 6.16 22.57 -1.73
N PRO A 304 6.31 23.00 -2.99
CA PRO A 304 6.24 24.41 -3.33
C PRO A 304 4.93 25.05 -2.87
N GLY A 305 4.94 26.35 -2.56
CA GLY A 305 3.75 27.07 -2.15
C GLY A 305 3.41 26.98 -0.67
N CYS A 306 2.24 27.50 -0.31
CA CYS A 306 1.78 27.59 1.06
C CYS A 306 0.80 26.46 1.41
N GLY A 307 1.28 25.41 2.04
CA GLY A 307 0.45 24.31 2.51
C GLY A 307 -0.47 24.62 3.71
N GLN A 308 -0.62 25.89 4.12
CA GLN A 308 -1.36 26.29 5.34
C GLN A 308 -2.85 25.88 5.29
N TRP A 309 -3.45 25.80 4.11
CA TRP A 309 -4.81 25.33 3.92
C TRP A 309 -5.05 23.91 4.44
N LYS A 310 -4.01 23.06 4.42
CA LYS A 310 -4.09 21.64 4.80
C LYS A 310 -4.53 21.46 6.25
N GLY A 311 -3.94 22.24 7.17
CA GLY A 311 -4.35 22.20 8.57
C GLY A 311 -5.80 22.65 8.80
N ALA A 312 -6.27 23.65 8.08
CA ALA A 312 -7.66 24.10 8.15
C ALA A 312 -8.62 23.04 7.59
N LEU A 313 -8.34 22.50 6.41
CA LEU A 313 -9.11 21.42 5.79
C LEU A 313 -9.13 20.19 6.70
N ARG A 314 -7.98 19.77 7.23
CA ARG A 314 -7.91 18.62 8.13
C ARG A 314 -8.82 18.77 9.33
N ARG A 315 -8.80 19.91 10.01
CA ARG A 315 -9.69 20.18 11.15
C ARG A 315 -11.17 20.14 10.75
N ALA A 316 -11.52 20.70 9.60
CA ALA A 316 -12.90 20.65 9.10
C ALA A 316 -13.36 19.20 8.84
N LEU A 317 -12.53 18.39 8.18
CA LEU A 317 -12.81 16.98 7.93
C LEU A 317 -12.83 16.13 9.22
N ASP A 318 -11.97 16.44 10.20
CA ASP A 318 -12.00 15.79 11.51
C ASP A 318 -13.31 16.09 12.28
N ASN A 319 -13.84 17.30 12.18
CA ASN A 319 -15.14 17.66 12.74
C ASN A 319 -16.28 16.91 12.03
N LEU A 320 -16.34 17.01 10.71
CA LEU A 320 -17.33 16.29 9.89
C LEU A 320 -17.30 14.79 10.16
N SER A 321 -16.11 14.20 10.27
CA SER A 321 -15.96 12.77 10.55
C SER A 321 -16.53 12.36 11.91
N ARG A 322 -16.46 13.27 12.92
CA ARG A 322 -17.07 13.02 14.23
C ARG A 322 -18.57 13.04 14.16
N ASP A 323 -19.14 14.04 13.46
CA ASP A 323 -20.59 14.16 13.31
C ASP A 323 -21.18 12.94 12.59
N ILE A 324 -20.53 12.47 11.50
CA ILE A 324 -20.93 11.25 10.79
C ILE A 324 -20.84 10.02 11.72
N ASP A 325 -19.76 9.89 12.50
CA ASP A 325 -19.57 8.81 13.46
C ASP A 325 -20.66 8.81 14.54
N GLU A 326 -21.04 9.98 15.05
CA GLU A 326 -22.08 10.12 16.08
C GLU A 326 -23.45 9.70 15.55
N ILE A 327 -23.83 10.18 14.38
CA ILE A 327 -25.10 9.82 13.70
C ILE A 327 -25.15 8.31 13.48
N TYR A 328 -24.10 7.72 12.93
CA TYR A 328 -23.98 6.28 12.68
C TYR A 328 -24.07 5.46 13.97
N ALA A 329 -23.25 5.81 14.96
CA ALA A 329 -23.19 5.06 16.22
C ALA A 329 -24.49 5.19 17.01
N GLU A 330 -25.15 6.34 17.02
CA GLU A 330 -26.43 6.55 17.70
C GLU A 330 -27.54 5.69 17.08
N MET A 331 -27.62 5.64 15.75
CA MET A 331 -28.64 4.80 15.09
C MET A 331 -28.47 3.32 15.42
N LEU A 332 -27.25 2.83 15.54
CA LEU A 332 -26.98 1.42 15.86
C LEU A 332 -27.16 1.13 17.34
N ARG A 333 -26.75 2.04 18.24
CA ARG A 333 -26.98 1.90 19.68
C ARG A 333 -28.48 1.79 20.03
N ARG A 334 -29.34 2.56 19.37
CA ARG A 334 -30.81 2.45 19.52
C ARG A 334 -31.35 1.07 19.15
N ARG A 335 -30.57 0.25 18.43
CA ARG A 335 -30.89 -1.12 18.04
C ARG A 335 -30.10 -2.17 18.81
N ASN A 336 -29.40 -1.77 19.89
CA ASN A 336 -28.51 -2.60 20.68
C ASN A 336 -27.41 -3.27 19.83
N LEU A 337 -26.91 -2.59 18.80
CA LEU A 337 -25.85 -3.10 17.93
C LEU A 337 -24.52 -2.41 18.21
N ALA A 338 -23.45 -3.18 18.11
CA ALA A 338 -22.07 -2.67 18.12
C ALA A 338 -21.73 -2.04 16.77
N PRO A 339 -21.58 -0.69 16.68
CA PRO A 339 -21.50 -0.02 15.38
C PRO A 339 -20.25 -0.38 14.60
N TRP A 340 -19.10 -0.51 15.27
CA TRP A 340 -17.81 -0.62 14.60
C TRP A 340 -17.57 -2.00 14.01
N GLY A 341 -18.10 -3.07 14.63
CA GLY A 341 -18.05 -4.43 14.06
C GLY A 341 -18.83 -4.52 12.74
N LEU A 342 -20.05 -3.95 12.71
CA LEU A 342 -20.86 -3.91 11.49
C LEU A 342 -20.17 -3.12 10.37
N ARG A 343 -19.55 -1.96 10.70
CA ARG A 343 -18.76 -1.18 9.75
C ARG A 343 -17.59 -2.00 9.21
N ASP A 344 -16.82 -2.63 10.08
CA ASP A 344 -15.62 -3.35 9.69
C ASP A 344 -15.94 -4.54 8.76
N ASP A 345 -17.09 -5.18 8.94
CA ASP A 345 -17.52 -6.29 8.10
C ASP A 345 -18.23 -5.84 6.80
N TYR A 346 -18.59 -4.56 6.67
CA TYR A 346 -19.20 -4.00 5.46
C TYR A 346 -18.29 -4.10 4.23
N ILE A 347 -16.99 -4.33 4.41
CA ILE A 347 -16.06 -4.62 3.31
C ILE A 347 -16.54 -5.77 2.42
N ARG A 348 -17.28 -6.74 2.96
CA ARG A 348 -17.84 -7.86 2.21
C ARG A 348 -18.87 -7.43 1.16
N VAL A 349 -19.62 -6.37 1.45
CA VAL A 349 -20.53 -5.75 0.49
C VAL A 349 -19.74 -4.99 -0.57
N LEU A 350 -18.73 -4.22 -0.17
CA LEU A 350 -17.87 -3.46 -1.07
C LEU A 350 -17.10 -4.36 -2.06
N LEU A 351 -16.70 -5.55 -1.61
CA LEU A 351 -16.05 -6.57 -2.44
C LEU A 351 -17.03 -7.47 -3.20
N ARG A 352 -18.33 -7.16 -3.18
CA ARG A 352 -19.39 -7.94 -3.86
C ARG A 352 -19.47 -9.42 -3.43
N GLN A 353 -18.97 -9.75 -2.22
CA GLN A 353 -19.06 -11.09 -1.63
C GLN A 353 -20.49 -11.38 -1.10
N THR A 354 -21.23 -10.33 -0.78
CA THR A 354 -22.65 -10.37 -0.39
C THR A 354 -23.33 -9.07 -0.87
N ASN A 355 -24.64 -9.02 -0.83
CA ASN A 355 -25.39 -7.79 -1.09
C ASN A 355 -25.91 -7.19 0.23
N GLY A 356 -26.32 -5.91 0.20
CA GLY A 356 -26.76 -5.18 1.38
C GLY A 356 -27.86 -5.89 2.19
N PRO A 357 -29.01 -6.30 1.57
CA PRO A 357 -30.06 -7.00 2.30
C PRO A 357 -29.59 -8.31 2.97
N ARG A 358 -28.80 -9.12 2.28
CA ARG A 358 -28.27 -10.37 2.82
C ARG A 358 -27.27 -10.09 3.97
N PHE A 359 -26.40 -9.09 3.79
CA PHE A 359 -25.49 -8.64 4.84
C PHE A 359 -26.25 -8.24 6.10
N LEU A 360 -27.30 -7.41 5.99
CA LEU A 360 -28.12 -7.04 7.13
C LEU A 360 -28.84 -8.23 7.78
N ALA A 361 -29.29 -9.21 7.00
CA ALA A 361 -29.91 -10.42 7.52
C ALA A 361 -28.96 -11.26 8.37
N GLU A 362 -27.66 -11.32 8.03
CA GLU A 362 -26.63 -12.01 8.83
C GLU A 362 -26.43 -11.38 10.22
N TYR A 363 -26.76 -10.09 10.36
CA TYR A 363 -26.77 -9.35 11.62
C TYR A 363 -28.15 -9.32 12.30
N HIS A 364 -29.05 -10.22 11.90
CA HIS A 364 -30.42 -10.29 12.42
C HIS A 364 -31.25 -9.01 12.18
N LEU A 365 -30.92 -8.23 11.16
CA LEU A 365 -31.58 -6.98 10.78
C LEU A 365 -32.56 -7.13 9.60
N GLY A 366 -32.69 -8.34 9.07
CA GLY A 366 -33.61 -8.63 7.95
C GLY A 366 -35.09 -8.39 8.25
N HIS A 367 -35.47 -8.34 9.53
CA HIS A 367 -36.84 -8.03 9.98
C HIS A 367 -37.22 -6.54 9.92
N LEU A 368 -36.24 -5.67 9.72
CA LEU A 368 -36.48 -4.23 9.62
C LEU A 368 -37.25 -3.89 8.32
N THR A 369 -38.01 -2.81 8.35
CA THR A 369 -38.66 -2.31 7.14
C THR A 369 -37.63 -1.97 6.06
N SER A 370 -38.01 -2.03 4.79
CA SER A 370 -37.13 -1.70 3.66
C SER A 370 -36.51 -0.30 3.79
N THR A 371 -37.28 0.67 4.32
CA THR A 371 -36.79 2.03 4.59
C THR A 371 -35.69 2.02 5.67
N ALA A 372 -35.87 1.28 6.76
CA ALA A 372 -34.86 1.20 7.82
C ALA A 372 -33.60 0.46 7.37
N GLN A 373 -33.73 -0.59 6.56
CA GLN A 373 -32.60 -1.29 5.95
C GLN A 373 -31.80 -0.35 5.01
N ARG A 374 -32.48 0.41 4.16
CA ARG A 374 -31.85 1.39 3.28
C ARG A 374 -31.07 2.45 4.07
N GLN A 375 -31.71 3.03 5.10
CA GLN A 375 -31.03 4.00 5.97
C GLN A 375 -29.75 3.46 6.62
N LEU A 376 -29.75 2.18 7.03
CA LEU A 376 -28.54 1.56 7.58
C LEU A 376 -27.45 1.38 6.52
N LEU A 377 -27.81 0.97 5.31
CA LEU A 377 -26.87 0.82 4.22
C LEU A 377 -26.30 2.19 3.79
N ASP A 378 -27.14 3.22 3.71
CA ASP A 378 -26.70 4.60 3.41
C ASP A 378 -25.70 5.10 4.46
N LEU A 379 -25.91 4.77 5.73
CA LEU A 379 -24.97 5.13 6.80
C LEU A 379 -23.66 4.33 6.74
N LEU A 380 -23.70 3.06 6.35
CA LEU A 380 -22.49 2.25 6.12
C LEU A 380 -21.70 2.79 4.91
N GLU A 381 -22.39 3.20 3.87
CA GLU A 381 -21.77 3.88 2.73
C GLU A 381 -21.19 5.25 3.13
N ALA A 382 -21.90 6.02 3.97
CA ALA A 382 -21.37 7.24 4.54
C ALA A 382 -20.07 6.99 5.34
N GLN A 383 -19.94 5.85 6.05
CA GLN A 383 -18.70 5.46 6.73
C GLN A 383 -17.57 5.14 5.75
N LEU A 384 -17.86 4.60 4.57
CA LEU A 384 -16.87 4.42 3.50
C LEU A 384 -16.32 5.77 3.04
N TYR A 385 -17.19 6.70 2.64
CA TYR A 385 -16.77 8.01 2.15
C TYR A 385 -16.12 8.86 3.26
N ARG A 386 -16.58 8.72 4.49
CA ARG A 386 -15.95 9.33 5.67
C ARG A 386 -14.48 8.92 5.81
N GLN A 387 -14.14 7.66 5.55
CA GLN A 387 -12.75 7.22 5.57
C GLN A 387 -11.96 7.72 4.35
N ARG A 388 -12.58 7.78 3.17
CA ARG A 388 -11.99 8.29 1.93
C ARG A 388 -11.62 9.78 1.98
N MET A 389 -12.26 10.59 2.85
CA MET A 389 -11.89 12.00 3.05
C MET A 389 -10.42 12.19 3.48
N PHE A 390 -9.77 11.14 4.00
CA PHE A 390 -8.41 11.19 4.53
C PHE A 390 -7.38 10.50 3.64
N VAL A 391 -7.68 10.28 2.36
CA VAL A 391 -6.71 9.75 1.39
C VAL A 391 -5.48 10.66 1.33
N SER A 392 -4.28 10.05 1.35
CA SER A 392 -3.02 10.82 1.44
C SER A 392 -2.82 11.78 0.27
N CYS A 393 -3.23 11.38 -0.95
CA CYS A 393 -3.08 12.17 -2.16
C CYS A 393 -3.77 13.54 -2.06
N ALA A 394 -4.93 13.64 -1.36
CA ALA A 394 -5.64 14.90 -1.16
C ALA A 394 -4.82 15.96 -0.40
N PHE A 395 -3.78 15.53 0.32
CA PHE A 395 -2.90 16.40 1.11
C PHE A 395 -1.45 16.40 0.61
N PHE A 396 -1.12 15.62 -0.42
CA PHE A 396 0.26 15.45 -0.85
C PHE A 396 0.79 16.70 -1.57
N PHE A 397 0.03 17.22 -2.52
CA PHE A 397 0.43 18.33 -3.38
C PHE A 397 0.15 19.71 -2.77
N GLU A 398 0.57 20.77 -3.47
CA GLU A 398 0.39 22.17 -3.06
C GLU A 398 -1.06 22.65 -3.12
N ASP A 399 -1.87 22.09 -4.00
CA ASP A 399 -3.31 22.37 -4.12
C ASP A 399 -4.12 21.11 -4.48
N LEU A 400 -5.45 21.25 -4.49
CA LEU A 400 -6.39 20.15 -4.76
C LEU A 400 -6.62 19.91 -6.26
N GLU A 401 -6.19 20.81 -7.14
CA GLU A 401 -6.42 20.69 -8.59
C GLU A 401 -5.49 19.63 -9.24
N ARG A 402 -4.47 19.19 -8.51
CA ARG A 402 -3.47 18.21 -8.99
C ARG A 402 -3.83 16.75 -8.73
N ILE A 403 -5.01 16.48 -8.19
CA ILE A 403 -5.44 15.13 -7.81
C ILE A 403 -6.46 14.58 -8.78
#